data_3421ad3a7c92389d8793be64fa1207bc
#
_entry.id   3421ad3a7c92389d8793be64fa1207bc
#
_cell.length_a   1.000
_cell.length_b   1.000
_cell.length_c   1.000
_cell.angle_alpha   90.00
_cell.angle_beta   90.00
_cell.angle_gamma   90.00
#
_symmetry.space_group_name_H-M   'P 1'
#
loop_
_entity.id
_entity.type
_entity.pdbx_description
1 polymer ?
#
loop_
_entity_poly.entity_id
_entity_poly.type
_entity_poly.pdbx_seq_one_letter_code
_entity_poly.pdbx_strand_id
1 'polypeptide(L)'
;IVNPNIRLVHNVNEILDYIEEWTEKRDSLPYEIDGIVIKVNDIHMQKELGNTAKYPKWVIAYKFPAEEVKSKLTDIVCTVGRTGLITPNAVFEPIKIMGSTVRRATLHNREYIKDKGLLIGDTILVRKAGDVIPEVVGPVINERTGNEKEFIMPDTCPICNAKLIPTLSGIDLKCPNDKCPARNIESLIHYTDRKAMNIDGLGERIIEDFYNMGIITKLIDIYNLKDRRDCLLYTSPSPRD
;
A
#
# COMPACT_ATOMS: atom_id res chain seq x y z
N ILE A 1 1.94 -25.75 18.35
CA ILE A 1 3.12 -25.94 17.50
C ILE A 1 4.12 -24.87 17.92
N VAL A 2 5.32 -25.27 18.31
CA VAL A 2 6.42 -24.36 18.69
C VAL A 2 7.29 -24.17 17.44
N ASN A 3 7.71 -22.93 17.16
CA ASN A 3 8.63 -22.65 16.07
C ASN A 3 9.97 -23.36 16.34
N PRO A 4 10.50 -24.16 15.40
CA PRO A 4 11.76 -24.90 15.60
C PRO A 4 12.99 -23.98 15.76
N ASN A 5 12.89 -22.74 15.32
CA ASN A 5 13.98 -21.75 15.31
C ASN A 5 14.04 -20.91 16.61
N ILE A 6 13.40 -21.37 17.69
CA ILE A 6 13.51 -20.73 19.00
C ILE A 6 14.91 -20.97 19.60
N ARG A 7 15.48 -19.91 20.19
CA ARG A 7 16.75 -19.97 20.95
C ARG A 7 16.59 -19.28 22.29
N LEU A 8 17.06 -19.94 23.35
CA LEU A 8 17.24 -19.29 24.66
C LEU A 8 18.60 -18.58 24.65
N VAL A 9 18.61 -17.32 25.04
CA VAL A 9 19.77 -16.43 25.10
C VAL A 9 19.87 -15.80 26.49
N HIS A 10 21.07 -15.48 26.94
CA HIS A 10 21.34 -15.04 28.31
C HIS A 10 21.90 -13.62 28.39
N ASN A 11 22.29 -13.03 27.28
CA ASN A 11 22.84 -11.67 27.22
C ASN A 11 22.56 -11.02 25.85
N VAL A 12 22.86 -9.71 25.79
CA VAL A 12 22.59 -8.91 24.58
C VAL A 12 23.45 -9.35 23.39
N ASN A 13 24.69 -9.80 23.62
CA ASN A 13 25.56 -10.24 22.51
C ASN A 13 24.96 -11.45 21.81
N GLU A 14 24.47 -12.43 22.56
CA GLU A 14 23.81 -13.61 21.99
C GLU A 14 22.53 -13.25 21.21
N ILE A 15 21.83 -12.16 21.60
CA ILE A 15 20.70 -11.63 20.83
C ILE A 15 21.18 -11.05 19.50
N LEU A 16 22.27 -10.27 19.52
CA LEU A 16 22.85 -9.66 18.31
C LEU A 16 23.37 -10.72 17.34
N ASP A 17 24.06 -11.72 17.85
CA ASP A 17 24.53 -12.87 17.06
C ASP A 17 23.35 -13.62 16.39
N TYR A 18 22.24 -13.78 17.12
CA TYR A 18 21.05 -14.42 16.58
C TYR A 18 20.36 -13.55 15.51
N ILE A 19 20.35 -12.24 15.68
CA ILE A 19 19.83 -11.28 14.69
C ILE A 19 20.68 -11.35 13.41
N GLU A 20 22.01 -11.33 13.54
CA GLU A 20 22.93 -11.40 12.40
C GLU A 20 22.77 -12.73 11.64
N GLU A 21 22.74 -13.84 12.36
CA GLU A 21 22.50 -15.17 11.80
C GLU A 21 21.20 -15.21 10.96
N TRP A 22 20.11 -14.69 11.49
CA TRP A 22 18.82 -14.73 10.78
C TRP A 22 18.68 -13.66 9.71
N THR A 23 19.44 -12.58 9.77
CA THR A 23 19.55 -11.61 8.68
C THR A 23 20.10 -12.26 7.42
N GLU A 24 21.06 -13.19 7.58
CA GLU A 24 21.66 -13.93 6.45
C GLU A 24 20.82 -15.14 6.02
N LYS A 25 20.22 -15.86 6.99
CA LYS A 25 19.52 -17.13 6.74
C LYS A 25 18.04 -17.00 6.41
N ARG A 26 17.43 -15.83 6.56
CA ARG A 26 15.98 -15.65 6.41
C ARG A 26 15.44 -16.18 5.08
N ASP A 27 16.21 -16.03 3.99
CA ASP A 27 15.80 -16.45 2.64
C ASP A 27 15.85 -17.98 2.44
N SER A 28 16.45 -18.73 3.39
CA SER A 28 16.49 -20.19 3.38
C SER A 28 15.22 -20.84 3.95
N LEU A 29 14.36 -20.06 4.57
CA LEU A 29 13.10 -20.57 5.13
C LEU A 29 12.05 -20.81 4.05
N PRO A 30 11.17 -21.80 4.21
CA PRO A 30 10.06 -22.04 3.29
C PRO A 30 8.91 -21.01 3.45
N TYR A 31 9.10 -20.00 4.29
CA TYR A 31 8.20 -18.88 4.55
C TYR A 31 9.01 -17.62 4.82
N GLU A 32 8.43 -16.48 4.52
CA GLU A 32 9.06 -15.18 4.77
C GLU A 32 8.95 -14.77 6.23
N ILE A 33 9.98 -14.09 6.73
CA ILE A 33 10.01 -13.46 8.06
C ILE A 33 10.43 -12.00 7.92
N ASP A 34 9.77 -11.12 8.66
CA ASP A 34 10.01 -9.67 8.68
C ASP A 34 10.88 -9.23 9.87
N GLY A 35 11.14 -10.14 10.79
CA GLY A 35 11.93 -9.85 11.99
C GLY A 35 11.95 -10.97 13.00
N ILE A 36 12.47 -10.64 14.18
CA ILE A 36 12.63 -11.53 15.32
C ILE A 36 11.88 -10.97 16.52
N VAL A 37 11.23 -11.83 17.28
CA VAL A 37 10.56 -11.46 18.51
C VAL A 37 11.39 -11.91 19.71
N ILE A 38 11.83 -10.97 20.52
CA ILE A 38 12.63 -11.18 21.72
C ILE A 38 11.69 -11.08 22.92
N LYS A 39 11.69 -12.09 23.78
CA LYS A 39 10.80 -12.18 24.95
C LYS A 39 11.59 -12.48 26.22
N VAL A 40 11.17 -11.87 27.32
CA VAL A 40 11.66 -12.30 28.65
C VAL A 40 11.20 -13.75 28.90
N ASN A 41 12.14 -14.64 29.21
CA ASN A 41 11.82 -16.07 29.38
C ASN A 41 11.15 -16.39 30.72
N ASP A 42 11.48 -15.66 31.79
CA ASP A 42 10.89 -15.87 33.11
C ASP A 42 9.45 -15.36 33.19
N ILE A 43 8.52 -16.27 33.50
CA ILE A 43 7.08 -15.98 33.57
C ILE A 43 6.73 -15.06 34.76
N HIS A 44 7.50 -15.11 35.87
CA HIS A 44 7.28 -14.21 36.99
C HIS A 44 7.67 -12.78 36.62
N MET A 45 8.83 -12.60 35.97
CA MET A 45 9.25 -11.32 35.45
C MET A 45 8.30 -10.78 34.39
N GLN A 46 7.73 -11.62 33.53
CA GLN A 46 6.71 -11.19 32.56
C GLN A 46 5.49 -10.59 33.27
N LYS A 47 5.02 -11.19 34.38
CA LYS A 47 3.91 -10.68 35.17
C LYS A 47 4.23 -9.35 35.87
N GLU A 48 5.44 -9.21 36.40
CA GLU A 48 5.90 -7.98 37.05
C GLU A 48 6.01 -6.83 36.05
N LEU A 49 6.57 -7.05 34.86
CA LEU A 49 6.67 -6.07 33.79
C LEU A 49 5.29 -5.65 33.27
N GLY A 50 4.35 -6.59 33.25
CA GLY A 50 2.97 -6.36 32.86
C GLY A 50 2.79 -5.94 31.40
N ASN A 51 1.68 -5.26 31.13
CA ASN A 51 1.26 -4.84 29.80
C ASN A 51 1.03 -3.33 29.73
N THR A 52 1.17 -2.74 28.57
CA THR A 52 0.57 -1.46 28.21
C THR A 52 -0.90 -1.68 27.81
N ALA A 53 -1.62 -0.62 27.43
CA ALA A 53 -2.98 -0.75 26.90
C ALA A 53 -3.05 -1.55 25.57
N LYS A 54 -1.94 -1.72 24.86
CA LYS A 54 -1.92 -2.32 23.51
C LYS A 54 -0.98 -3.53 23.38
N TYR A 55 0.08 -3.63 24.16
CA TYR A 55 1.11 -4.67 24.02
C TYR A 55 1.82 -4.97 25.35
N PRO A 56 2.39 -6.19 25.49
CA PRO A 56 3.17 -6.56 26.66
C PRO A 56 4.52 -5.81 26.70
N LYS A 57 4.96 -5.45 27.92
CA LYS A 57 6.26 -4.77 28.13
C LYS A 57 7.44 -5.72 28.08
N TRP A 58 7.22 -7.01 28.17
CA TRP A 58 8.23 -8.07 28.18
C TRP A 58 8.54 -8.66 26.82
N VAL A 59 8.05 -8.00 25.73
CA VAL A 59 8.30 -8.41 24.34
C VAL A 59 8.81 -7.23 23.55
N ILE A 60 9.84 -7.47 22.73
CA ILE A 60 10.36 -6.50 21.75
C ILE A 60 10.45 -7.20 20.41
N ALA A 61 9.97 -6.54 19.35
CA ALA A 61 10.16 -6.98 17.99
C ALA A 61 11.35 -6.22 17.37
N TYR A 62 12.30 -6.97 16.84
CA TYR A 62 13.35 -6.44 15.98
C TYR A 62 12.95 -6.71 14.54
N LYS A 63 12.84 -5.66 13.74
CA LYS A 63 12.55 -5.73 12.30
C LYS A 63 13.86 -5.76 11.52
N PHE A 64 13.97 -6.68 10.56
CA PHE A 64 15.11 -6.66 9.65
C PHE A 64 15.12 -5.37 8.81
N PRO A 65 16.31 -4.94 8.34
CA PRO A 65 16.38 -3.87 7.35
C PRO A 65 15.52 -4.22 6.13
N ALA A 66 14.72 -3.25 5.68
CA ALA A 66 13.89 -3.44 4.50
C ALA A 66 14.76 -3.71 3.27
N GLU A 67 14.39 -4.70 2.48
CA GLU A 67 15.02 -4.97 1.20
C GLU A 67 14.75 -3.81 0.24
N GLU A 68 15.81 -3.28 -0.39
CA GLU A 68 15.72 -2.24 -1.41
C GLU A 68 16.06 -2.83 -2.78
N VAL A 69 15.15 -2.70 -3.72
CA VAL A 69 15.29 -3.23 -5.07
C VAL A 69 15.27 -2.08 -6.08
N LYS A 70 16.16 -2.12 -7.06
CA LYS A 70 16.18 -1.17 -8.17
C LYS A 70 15.08 -1.46 -9.17
N SER A 71 14.46 -0.41 -9.69
CA SER A 71 13.50 -0.48 -10.79
C SER A 71 13.54 0.78 -11.64
N LYS A 72 13.06 0.68 -12.87
CA LYS A 72 12.95 1.83 -13.80
C LYS A 72 11.62 2.53 -13.61
N LEU A 73 11.62 3.81 -13.24
CA LEU A 73 10.43 4.65 -13.17
C LEU A 73 9.95 4.96 -14.58
N THR A 74 8.90 4.29 -15.01
CA THR A 74 8.39 4.42 -16.39
C THR A 74 7.43 5.59 -16.55
N ASP A 75 6.66 5.89 -15.51
CA ASP A 75 5.67 6.98 -15.55
C ASP A 75 5.28 7.42 -14.13
N ILE A 76 4.62 8.57 -14.03
CA ILE A 76 3.92 9.04 -12.82
C ILE A 76 2.47 9.35 -13.17
N VAL A 77 1.55 8.55 -12.64
CA VAL A 77 0.11 8.64 -12.95
C VAL A 77 -0.65 9.23 -11.76
N CYS A 78 -1.50 10.21 -12.02
CA CYS A 78 -2.36 10.81 -11.00
C CYS A 78 -3.67 10.04 -10.85
N THR A 79 -4.01 9.66 -9.61
CA THR A 79 -5.32 9.09 -9.24
C THR A 79 -6.16 10.11 -8.48
N VAL A 80 -7.47 9.91 -8.49
CA VAL A 80 -8.44 10.78 -7.83
C VAL A 80 -9.09 10.00 -6.69
N GLY A 81 -8.83 10.39 -5.46
CA GLY A 81 -9.42 9.75 -4.29
C GLY A 81 -10.85 10.21 -4.00
N ARG A 82 -11.49 9.58 -3.04
CA ARG A 82 -12.87 9.82 -2.60
C ARG A 82 -13.18 11.31 -2.33
N THR A 83 -12.28 12.04 -1.70
CA THR A 83 -12.43 13.47 -1.41
C THR A 83 -12.12 14.37 -2.59
N GLY A 84 -11.75 13.80 -3.74
CA GLY A 84 -11.28 14.50 -4.92
C GLY A 84 -9.77 14.79 -4.91
N LEU A 85 -9.04 14.40 -3.87
CA LEU A 85 -7.60 14.59 -3.78
C LEU A 85 -6.88 13.92 -4.95
N ILE A 86 -5.94 14.64 -5.57
CA ILE A 86 -5.12 14.12 -6.66
C ILE A 86 -3.83 13.60 -6.08
N THR A 87 -3.61 12.29 -6.22
CA THR A 87 -2.43 11.62 -5.68
C THR A 87 -1.57 11.09 -6.82
N PRO A 88 -0.33 11.58 -6.98
CA PRO A 88 0.62 11.02 -7.93
C PRO A 88 1.12 9.66 -7.44
N ASN A 89 1.21 8.70 -8.35
CA ASN A 89 1.71 7.36 -8.10
C ASN A 89 2.81 7.05 -9.11
N ALA A 90 3.95 6.58 -8.62
CA ALA A 90 5.01 6.03 -9.43
C ALA A 90 4.53 4.74 -10.11
N VAL A 91 4.77 4.62 -11.41
CA VAL A 91 4.63 3.38 -12.18
C VAL A 91 6.04 2.98 -12.61
N PHE A 92 6.43 1.76 -12.31
CA PHE A 92 7.78 1.27 -12.57
C PHE A 92 7.77 -0.18 -13.04
N GLU A 93 8.88 -0.63 -13.61
CA GLU A 93 9.02 -2.01 -14.03
C GLU A 93 8.72 -2.97 -12.87
N PRO A 94 8.02 -4.09 -13.13
CA PRO A 94 7.64 -5.02 -12.07
C PRO A 94 8.86 -5.59 -11.36
N ILE A 95 8.87 -5.48 -10.04
CA ILE A 95 9.91 -6.05 -9.18
C ILE A 95 9.30 -7.00 -8.16
N LYS A 96 10.06 -7.99 -7.75
CA LYS A 96 9.69 -8.86 -6.64
C LYS A 96 10.34 -8.33 -5.36
N ILE A 97 9.52 -8.05 -4.36
CA ILE A 97 9.98 -7.69 -3.02
C ILE A 97 9.16 -8.49 -2.02
N MET A 98 9.82 -9.27 -1.17
CA MET A 98 9.17 -10.09 -0.15
C MET A 98 7.96 -10.85 -0.73
N GLY A 99 8.24 -11.75 -1.70
CA GLY A 99 7.25 -12.66 -2.34
C GLY A 99 6.14 -12.02 -3.15
N SER A 100 5.99 -10.69 -3.15
CA SER A 100 4.97 -10.01 -3.94
C SER A 100 5.57 -9.24 -5.11
N THR A 101 4.82 -9.19 -6.23
CA THR A 101 5.20 -8.37 -7.39
C THR A 101 4.61 -6.98 -7.23
N VAL A 102 5.50 -5.98 -7.17
CA VAL A 102 5.17 -4.56 -7.01
C VAL A 102 5.42 -3.83 -8.33
N ARG A 103 4.51 -2.94 -8.72
CA ARG A 103 4.56 -2.14 -9.97
C ARG A 103 4.25 -0.67 -9.73
N ARG A 104 3.72 -0.32 -8.58
CA ARG A 104 3.29 1.04 -8.24
C ARG A 104 3.60 1.35 -6.78
N ALA A 105 3.88 2.63 -6.53
CA ALA A 105 4.00 3.17 -5.18
C ALA A 105 3.45 4.59 -5.13
N THR A 106 2.87 4.99 -4.01
CA THR A 106 2.39 6.37 -3.87
C THR A 106 3.56 7.35 -3.78
N LEU A 107 3.40 8.51 -4.41
CA LEU A 107 4.32 9.64 -4.29
C LEU A 107 3.71 10.80 -3.49
N HIS A 108 2.61 10.54 -2.81
CA HIS A 108 1.91 11.45 -1.93
C HIS A 108 1.46 12.75 -2.62
N ASN A 109 2.40 13.65 -2.94
CA ASN A 109 2.12 14.95 -3.56
C ASN A 109 3.31 15.46 -4.40
N ARG A 110 3.13 16.65 -4.99
CA ARG A 110 4.15 17.28 -5.83
C ARG A 110 5.45 17.62 -5.07
N GLU A 111 5.33 18.07 -3.82
CA GLU A 111 6.50 18.43 -3.02
C GLU A 111 7.37 17.21 -2.72
N TYR A 112 6.74 16.09 -2.38
CA TYR A 112 7.45 14.83 -2.17
C TYR A 112 8.28 14.40 -3.41
N ILE A 113 7.72 14.54 -4.62
CA ILE A 113 8.43 14.24 -5.87
C ILE A 113 9.64 15.16 -6.04
N LYS A 114 9.45 16.46 -5.78
CA LYS A 114 10.49 17.48 -5.89
C LYS A 114 11.58 17.28 -4.84
N ASP A 115 11.22 17.03 -3.59
CA ASP A 115 12.18 16.84 -2.49
C ASP A 115 13.06 15.60 -2.71
N LYS A 116 12.48 14.54 -3.28
CA LYS A 116 13.25 13.36 -3.67
C LYS A 116 14.00 13.55 -5.01
N GLY A 117 13.73 14.60 -5.74
CA GLY A 117 14.35 14.87 -7.05
C GLY A 117 14.06 13.79 -8.09
N LEU A 118 12.85 13.22 -8.08
CA LEU A 118 12.43 12.14 -8.97
C LEU A 118 12.12 12.67 -10.37
N LEU A 119 12.64 12.00 -11.38
CA LEU A 119 12.36 12.25 -12.79
C LEU A 119 11.79 10.96 -13.44
N ILE A 120 10.86 11.12 -14.36
CA ILE A 120 10.36 9.99 -15.17
C ILE A 120 11.52 9.49 -16.03
N GLY A 121 11.79 8.20 -15.97
CA GLY A 121 12.95 7.59 -16.60
C GLY A 121 14.12 7.35 -15.63
N ASP A 122 14.05 7.75 -14.37
CA ASP A 122 15.06 7.41 -13.36
C ASP A 122 15.11 5.90 -13.09
N THR A 123 16.29 5.40 -12.74
CA THR A 123 16.40 4.19 -11.92
C THR A 123 16.12 4.60 -10.49
N ILE A 124 15.13 3.96 -9.86
CA ILE A 124 14.70 4.25 -8.48
C ILE A 124 14.97 3.07 -7.56
N LEU A 125 15.19 3.34 -6.28
CA LEU A 125 15.19 2.35 -5.22
C LEU A 125 13.77 2.27 -4.63
N VAL A 126 13.24 1.06 -4.55
CA VAL A 126 11.91 0.76 -4.01
C VAL A 126 12.07 -0.21 -2.84
N ARG A 127 11.36 0.04 -1.76
CA ARG A 127 11.26 -0.86 -0.61
C ARG A 127 9.80 -1.01 -0.17
N LYS A 128 9.53 -1.96 0.71
CA LYS A 128 8.26 -2.02 1.43
C LYS A 128 8.43 -1.40 2.82
N ALA A 129 7.74 -0.28 3.07
CA ALA A 129 7.67 0.32 4.39
C ALA A 129 6.82 -0.56 5.32
N GLY A 130 7.41 -0.96 6.48
CA GLY A 130 6.75 -1.88 7.42
C GLY A 130 6.37 -3.23 6.80
N ASP A 131 7.11 -3.67 5.77
CA ASP A 131 6.95 -4.92 5.02
C ASP A 131 5.60 -5.07 4.29
N VAL A 132 4.84 -3.99 4.16
CA VAL A 132 3.48 -4.00 3.57
C VAL A 132 3.34 -3.03 2.40
N ILE A 133 3.72 -1.75 2.60
CA ILE A 133 3.42 -0.67 1.66
C ILE A 133 4.64 -0.34 0.80
N PRO A 134 4.54 -0.47 -0.55
CA PRO A 134 5.62 -0.05 -1.44
C PRO A 134 5.91 1.45 -1.33
N GLU A 135 7.16 1.81 -1.17
CA GLU A 135 7.66 3.18 -1.08
C GLU A 135 8.85 3.38 -2.02
N VAL A 136 8.88 4.51 -2.70
CA VAL A 136 10.06 4.96 -3.46
C VAL A 136 11.03 5.63 -2.49
N VAL A 137 12.20 5.04 -2.31
CA VAL A 137 13.26 5.60 -1.45
C VAL A 137 13.87 6.85 -2.11
N GLY A 138 14.22 6.75 -3.38
CA GLY A 138 14.77 7.84 -4.17
C GLY A 138 15.38 7.37 -5.50
N PRO A 139 15.88 8.31 -6.32
CA PRO A 139 16.55 7.99 -7.57
C PRO A 139 17.99 7.56 -7.33
N VAL A 140 18.52 6.71 -8.22
CA VAL A 140 19.95 6.37 -8.33
C VAL A 140 20.59 7.38 -9.27
N ILE A 141 21.01 8.52 -8.74
CA ILE A 141 21.45 9.68 -9.53
C ILE A 141 22.60 9.32 -10.49
N ASN A 142 23.52 8.45 -10.08
CA ASN A 142 24.67 8.03 -10.87
C ASN A 142 24.29 7.19 -12.11
N GLU A 143 23.05 6.72 -12.20
CA GLU A 143 22.53 5.93 -13.33
C GLU A 143 21.69 6.78 -14.30
N ARG A 144 21.63 8.10 -14.10
CA ARG A 144 20.95 9.03 -15.03
C ARG A 144 21.68 9.11 -16.36
N THR A 145 20.88 9.10 -17.43
CA THR A 145 21.36 9.16 -18.82
C THR A 145 21.23 10.56 -19.44
N GLY A 146 20.51 11.48 -18.76
CA GLY A 146 20.19 12.82 -19.27
C GLY A 146 18.92 12.88 -20.13
N ASN A 147 18.22 11.75 -20.28
CA ASN A 147 16.93 11.67 -21.00
C ASN A 147 15.71 11.67 -20.08
N GLU A 148 15.94 11.77 -18.78
CA GLU A 148 14.90 11.79 -17.77
C GLU A 148 14.07 13.07 -17.88
N LYS A 149 12.77 12.97 -17.59
CA LYS A 149 11.81 14.06 -17.73
C LYS A 149 11.23 14.47 -16.39
N GLU A 150 11.09 15.77 -16.16
CA GLU A 150 10.39 16.28 -15.00
C GLU A 150 8.90 15.94 -15.09
N PHE A 151 8.33 15.53 -13.95
CA PHE A 151 6.89 15.32 -13.82
C PHE A 151 6.20 16.66 -13.54
N ILE A 152 5.20 16.97 -14.35
CA ILE A 152 4.38 18.16 -14.18
C ILE A 152 2.99 17.72 -13.71
N MET A 153 2.56 18.24 -12.55
CA MET A 153 1.20 17.99 -12.07
C MET A 153 0.16 18.53 -13.05
N PRO A 154 -0.91 17.78 -13.34
CA PRO A 154 -1.94 18.25 -14.25
C PRO A 154 -2.73 19.42 -13.63
N ASP A 155 -3.17 20.36 -14.49
CA ASP A 155 -4.04 21.47 -14.11
C ASP A 155 -5.53 21.07 -14.11
N THR A 156 -5.85 19.93 -14.71
CA THR A 156 -7.21 19.39 -14.85
C THR A 156 -7.29 17.97 -14.30
N CYS A 157 -8.47 17.60 -13.82
CA CYS A 157 -8.75 16.26 -13.33
C CYS A 157 -8.56 15.23 -14.45
N PRO A 158 -7.76 14.15 -14.23
CA PRO A 158 -7.51 13.15 -15.27
C PRO A 158 -8.75 12.34 -15.66
N ILE A 159 -9.84 12.42 -14.89
CA ILE A 159 -11.05 11.63 -15.11
C ILE A 159 -12.19 12.48 -15.69
N CYS A 160 -12.43 13.69 -15.13
CA CYS A 160 -13.59 14.50 -15.53
C CYS A 160 -13.22 15.85 -16.19
N ASN A 161 -11.92 16.12 -16.37
CA ASN A 161 -11.36 17.33 -16.98
C ASN A 161 -11.72 18.66 -16.27
N ALA A 162 -12.32 18.61 -15.08
CA ALA A 162 -12.58 19.81 -14.28
C ALA A 162 -11.25 20.44 -13.85
N LYS A 163 -11.16 21.77 -13.88
CA LYS A 163 -9.96 22.50 -13.41
C LYS A 163 -9.74 22.19 -11.94
N LEU A 164 -8.50 21.77 -11.61
CA LEU A 164 -8.13 21.45 -10.24
C LEU A 164 -7.98 22.73 -9.40
N ILE A 165 -8.26 22.61 -8.12
CA ILE A 165 -8.10 23.68 -7.14
C ILE A 165 -7.15 23.24 -6.03
N PRO A 166 -6.36 24.15 -5.44
CA PRO A 166 -5.53 23.81 -4.30
C PRO A 166 -6.39 23.48 -3.08
N THR A 167 -5.88 22.60 -2.23
CA THR A 167 -6.44 22.35 -0.89
C THR A 167 -6.18 23.55 0.02
N LEU A 168 -6.76 23.54 1.23
CA LEU A 168 -6.52 24.60 2.22
C LEU A 168 -5.04 24.74 2.62
N SER A 169 -4.28 23.66 2.58
CA SER A 169 -2.83 23.67 2.83
C SER A 169 -2.02 24.25 1.67
N GLY A 170 -2.60 24.34 0.46
CA GLY A 170 -1.93 24.75 -0.76
C GLY A 170 -0.96 23.73 -1.36
N ILE A 171 -0.69 22.63 -0.67
CA ILE A 171 0.28 21.60 -1.05
C ILE A 171 -0.33 20.66 -2.11
N ASP A 172 -1.55 20.23 -1.88
CA ASP A 172 -2.24 19.24 -2.69
C ASP A 172 -3.25 19.88 -3.65
N LEU A 173 -3.56 19.19 -4.74
CA LEU A 173 -4.60 19.57 -5.68
C LEU A 173 -5.83 18.67 -5.51
N LYS A 174 -7.00 19.24 -5.76
CA LYS A 174 -8.27 18.53 -5.61
C LYS A 174 -9.19 18.82 -6.79
N CYS A 175 -9.90 17.79 -7.23
CA CYS A 175 -11.00 17.92 -8.16
C CYS A 175 -12.24 18.50 -7.44
N PRO A 176 -12.77 19.67 -7.85
CA PRO A 176 -13.93 20.27 -7.22
C PRO A 176 -15.26 19.66 -7.66
N ASN A 177 -15.26 18.84 -8.72
CA ASN A 177 -16.49 18.29 -9.29
C ASN A 177 -17.03 17.15 -8.41
N ASP A 178 -18.15 17.39 -7.75
CA ASP A 178 -18.83 16.40 -6.90
C ASP A 178 -19.44 15.24 -7.68
N LYS A 179 -19.63 15.42 -9.01
CA LYS A 179 -20.12 14.37 -9.92
C LYS A 179 -18.97 13.65 -10.65
N CYS A 180 -17.73 13.83 -10.22
CA CYS A 180 -16.60 13.13 -10.83
C CYS A 180 -16.76 11.61 -10.69
N PRO A 181 -16.74 10.84 -11.79
CA PRO A 181 -16.90 9.38 -11.72
C PRO A 181 -15.94 8.69 -10.75
N ALA A 182 -14.67 9.10 -10.74
CA ALA A 182 -13.69 8.54 -9.80
C ALA A 182 -14.08 8.77 -8.34
N ARG A 183 -14.55 9.97 -7.97
CA ARG A 183 -15.02 10.25 -6.61
C ARG A 183 -16.22 9.40 -6.21
N ASN A 184 -17.13 9.16 -7.16
CA ASN A 184 -18.30 8.32 -6.92
C ASN A 184 -17.89 6.86 -6.71
N ILE A 185 -17.05 6.32 -7.58
CA ILE A 185 -16.50 4.94 -7.46
C ILE A 185 -15.79 4.78 -6.12
N GLU A 186 -14.86 5.66 -5.78
CA GLU A 186 -14.11 5.62 -4.53
C GLU A 186 -15.01 5.74 -3.28
N SER A 187 -16.12 6.49 -3.39
CA SER A 187 -17.12 6.58 -2.32
C SER A 187 -17.88 5.28 -2.14
N LEU A 188 -18.21 4.59 -3.22
CA LEU A 188 -18.85 3.27 -3.20
C LEU A 188 -17.90 2.20 -2.64
N ILE A 189 -16.64 2.17 -3.11
CA ILE A 189 -15.61 1.28 -2.59
C ILE A 189 -15.44 1.46 -1.09
N HIS A 190 -15.27 2.70 -0.64
CA HIS A 190 -15.15 2.98 0.79
C HIS A 190 -16.39 2.55 1.58
N TYR A 191 -17.59 2.73 1.02
CA TYR A 191 -18.82 2.34 1.71
C TYR A 191 -18.89 0.82 1.93
N THR A 192 -18.46 0.02 0.96
CA THR A 192 -18.46 -1.45 1.05
C THR A 192 -17.27 -2.01 1.80
N ASP A 193 -16.23 -1.20 2.05
CA ASP A 193 -14.97 -1.61 2.69
C ASP A 193 -15.18 -2.14 4.12
N ARG A 194 -14.25 -2.99 4.55
CA ARG A 194 -14.20 -3.59 5.88
C ARG A 194 -14.28 -2.58 7.02
N LYS A 195 -13.76 -1.36 6.81
CA LYS A 195 -13.77 -0.28 7.82
C LYS A 195 -15.07 0.51 7.86
N ALA A 196 -15.99 0.26 6.94
CA ALA A 196 -17.30 0.91 6.87
C ALA A 196 -18.43 -0.12 7.03
N MET A 197 -19.15 -0.47 5.95
CA MET A 197 -20.29 -1.40 6.03
C MET A 197 -19.87 -2.87 5.93
N ASN A 198 -18.62 -3.16 5.59
CA ASN A 198 -18.06 -4.50 5.47
C ASN A 198 -18.94 -5.44 4.65
N ILE A 199 -19.28 -5.05 3.42
CA ILE A 199 -20.12 -5.86 2.53
C ILE A 199 -19.23 -6.87 1.81
N ASP A 200 -19.27 -8.10 2.28
CA ASP A 200 -18.49 -9.19 1.69
C ASP A 200 -18.91 -9.46 0.25
N GLY A 201 -17.93 -9.74 -0.61
CA GLY A 201 -18.16 -9.97 -2.03
C GLY A 201 -18.27 -8.70 -2.90
N LEU A 202 -18.40 -7.50 -2.32
CA LEU A 202 -18.40 -6.21 -3.07
C LEU A 202 -17.05 -5.49 -2.95
N GLY A 203 -15.98 -6.12 -3.44
CA GLY A 203 -14.65 -5.50 -3.49
C GLY A 203 -14.52 -4.44 -4.59
N GLU A 204 -13.40 -3.72 -4.57
CA GLU A 204 -13.05 -2.60 -5.46
C GLU A 204 -13.36 -2.91 -6.94
N ARG A 205 -12.84 -4.03 -7.46
CA ARG A 205 -13.03 -4.41 -8.87
C ARG A 205 -14.50 -4.61 -9.24
N ILE A 206 -15.27 -5.25 -8.36
CA ILE A 206 -16.69 -5.50 -8.62
C ILE A 206 -17.49 -4.19 -8.60
N ILE A 207 -17.16 -3.28 -7.70
CA ILE A 207 -17.77 -1.95 -7.65
C ILE A 207 -17.45 -1.16 -8.92
N GLU A 208 -16.22 -1.18 -9.40
CA GLU A 208 -15.83 -0.53 -10.66
C GLU A 208 -16.59 -1.10 -11.85
N ASP A 209 -16.65 -2.42 -11.96
CA ASP A 209 -17.38 -3.11 -13.03
C ASP A 209 -18.87 -2.74 -12.99
N PHE A 210 -19.50 -2.80 -11.83
CA PHE A 210 -20.92 -2.47 -11.67
C PHE A 210 -21.21 -0.99 -11.91
N TYR A 211 -20.29 -0.11 -11.55
CA TYR A 211 -20.41 1.32 -11.84
C TYR A 211 -20.34 1.56 -13.36
N ASN A 212 -19.38 0.96 -14.04
CA ASN A 212 -19.20 1.09 -15.48
C ASN A 212 -20.38 0.50 -16.28
N MET A 213 -21.01 -0.55 -15.75
CA MET A 213 -22.24 -1.15 -16.31
C MET A 213 -23.51 -0.35 -15.97
N GLY A 214 -23.43 0.69 -15.13
CA GLY A 214 -24.58 1.44 -14.66
C GLY A 214 -25.49 0.68 -13.68
N ILE A 215 -25.01 -0.43 -13.12
CA ILE A 215 -25.75 -1.24 -12.14
C ILE A 215 -25.78 -0.54 -10.79
N ILE A 216 -24.63 -0.02 -10.33
CA ILE A 216 -24.47 0.76 -9.11
C ILE A 216 -23.87 2.11 -9.48
N THR A 217 -24.61 3.19 -9.30
CA THR A 217 -24.14 4.57 -9.54
C THR A 217 -24.18 5.41 -8.28
N LYS A 218 -24.99 5.00 -7.30
CA LYS A 218 -25.22 5.66 -6.01
C LYS A 218 -25.25 4.62 -4.90
N LEU A 219 -25.03 5.02 -3.66
CA LEU A 219 -25.07 4.17 -2.49
C LEU A 219 -26.39 3.39 -2.35
N ILE A 220 -27.53 4.04 -2.66
CA ILE A 220 -28.84 3.39 -2.57
C ILE A 220 -28.99 2.21 -3.54
N ASP A 221 -28.28 2.21 -4.67
CA ASP A 221 -28.37 1.15 -5.67
C ASP A 221 -27.84 -0.19 -5.11
N ILE A 222 -26.95 -0.16 -4.13
CA ILE A 222 -26.44 -1.36 -3.45
C ILE A 222 -27.59 -2.14 -2.79
N TYR A 223 -28.53 -1.43 -2.17
CA TYR A 223 -29.69 -2.05 -1.52
C TYR A 223 -30.72 -2.60 -2.50
N ASN A 224 -30.72 -2.09 -3.72
CA ASN A 224 -31.60 -2.51 -4.80
C ASN A 224 -31.02 -3.64 -5.66
N LEU A 225 -29.81 -4.14 -5.36
CA LEU A 225 -29.17 -5.23 -6.11
C LEU A 225 -30.01 -6.52 -6.09
N LYS A 226 -30.76 -6.78 -5.02
CA LYS A 226 -31.69 -7.93 -4.92
C LYS A 226 -32.72 -7.97 -6.07
N ASP A 227 -33.11 -6.80 -6.57
CA ASP A 227 -34.11 -6.65 -7.64
C ASP A 227 -33.49 -6.78 -9.03
N ARG A 228 -32.15 -6.88 -9.11
CA ARG A 228 -31.36 -7.02 -10.35
C ARG A 228 -30.61 -8.35 -10.43
N ARG A 229 -31.14 -9.38 -9.81
CA ARG A 229 -30.50 -10.70 -9.67
C ARG A 229 -30.10 -11.31 -11.02
N ASP A 230 -30.96 -11.16 -12.04
CA ASP A 230 -30.69 -11.72 -13.37
C ASP A 230 -29.46 -11.08 -14.05
N CYS A 231 -29.26 -9.77 -13.86
CA CYS A 231 -28.05 -9.09 -14.35
C CYS A 231 -26.78 -9.58 -13.65
N LEU A 232 -26.87 -9.87 -12.35
CA LEU A 232 -25.71 -10.29 -11.55
C LEU A 232 -25.26 -11.72 -11.88
N LEU A 233 -26.18 -12.60 -12.25
CA LEU A 233 -25.86 -13.98 -12.62
C LEU A 233 -25.11 -14.09 -13.95
N TYR A 234 -25.30 -13.10 -14.87
CA TYR A 234 -24.61 -13.06 -16.17
C TYR A 234 -23.22 -12.39 -16.10
N THR A 235 -22.92 -11.62 -15.08
CA THR A 235 -21.71 -10.78 -15.01
C THR A 235 -20.63 -11.32 -14.08
N SER A 236 -20.96 -12.24 -13.20
CA SER A 236 -19.99 -12.85 -12.29
C SER A 236 -19.88 -14.35 -12.60
N PRO A 237 -18.73 -14.83 -13.13
CA PRO A 237 -18.50 -16.26 -13.24
C PRO A 237 -18.60 -16.89 -11.85
N SER A 238 -19.39 -17.96 -11.76
CA SER A 238 -19.51 -18.71 -10.51
C SER A 238 -18.14 -19.25 -10.11
N PRO A 239 -17.75 -19.20 -8.84
CA PRO A 239 -16.52 -19.84 -8.37
C PRO A 239 -16.53 -21.37 -8.53
N ARG A 240 -17.57 -21.95 -9.11
CA ARG A 240 -17.77 -23.39 -9.31
C ARG A 240 -17.82 -23.82 -10.78
N ASP A 241 -17.63 -22.89 -11.71
CA ASP A 241 -17.54 -23.20 -13.15
C ASP A 241 -16.10 -23.32 -13.64
#